data_626941bd2df33d867e3a30cd2cb5576a
#
_entry.id   626941bd2df33d867e3a30cd2cb5576a
#
_cell.length_a   1.000
_cell.length_b   1.000
_cell.length_c   1.000
_cell.angle_alpha   90.00
_cell.angle_beta   90.00
_cell.angle_gamma   90.00
#
_symmetry.space_group_name_H-M   'P 1'
#
loop_
_entity.id
_entity.type
_entity.pdbx_description
1 polymer ?
#
loop_
_entity_poly.entity_id
_entity_poly.type
_entity_poly.pdbx_seq_one_letter_code
_entity_poly.pdbx_strand_id
1 'polypeptide(L)'
;PDNIKYWENICNTLQLDTVILKVWVSSSEKNQSFEDILLHSDAIVVGGGNTLNMLGIWKAQGIDTLLEKALKKGIILSGGSAGSICWFQNGISDSRPVHLSVVKGLGLLPYSNCPHYSQEARKDLYHQMIKEGKMNSGYATDELAGILFKNGKAVKFISQSDIHNSHFINLEKGKIKETKLKSEILLRKNALPESSYSSQSI
;
A
#
# COMPACT_ATOMS: atom_id res chain seq x y z
N PRO A 1 8.17 0.19 16.99
CA PRO A 1 7.36 0.53 18.18
C PRO A 1 6.58 1.82 17.96
N ASP A 2 7.17 2.87 17.37
CA ASP A 2 6.54 4.20 17.27
C ASP A 2 5.36 4.22 16.29
N ASN A 3 5.44 3.47 15.19
CA ASN A 3 4.36 3.38 14.21
C ASN A 3 3.08 2.74 14.79
N ILE A 4 3.22 1.77 15.70
CA ILE A 4 2.05 1.13 16.33
C ILE A 4 1.32 2.13 17.22
N LYS A 5 2.05 2.83 18.10
CA LYS A 5 1.46 3.88 18.96
C LYS A 5 0.80 5.00 18.17
N TYR A 6 1.40 5.38 17.03
CA TYR A 6 0.81 6.37 16.13
C TYR A 6 -0.55 5.92 15.61
N TRP A 7 -0.65 4.67 15.12
CA TRP A 7 -1.91 4.11 14.64
C TRP A 7 -2.93 3.93 15.76
N GLU A 8 -2.53 3.45 16.94
CA GLU A 8 -3.39 3.35 18.12
C GLU A 8 -3.99 4.71 18.49
N ASN A 9 -3.18 5.77 18.49
CA ASN A 9 -3.66 7.11 18.77
C ASN A 9 -4.67 7.63 17.73
N ILE A 10 -4.42 7.36 16.43
CA ILE A 10 -5.37 7.72 15.37
C ILE A 10 -6.70 6.99 15.59
N CYS A 11 -6.65 5.70 15.80
CA CYS A 11 -7.84 4.88 15.97
C CYS A 11 -8.64 5.28 17.20
N ASN A 12 -7.96 5.54 18.32
CA ASN A 12 -8.59 6.05 19.54
C ASN A 12 -9.25 7.42 19.32
N THR A 13 -8.59 8.33 18.61
CA THR A 13 -9.15 9.65 18.27
C THR A 13 -10.40 9.54 17.39
N LEU A 14 -10.43 8.54 16.51
CA LEU A 14 -11.56 8.27 15.63
C LEU A 14 -12.61 7.32 16.25
N GLN A 15 -12.41 6.93 17.51
CA GLN A 15 -13.27 5.98 18.22
C GLN A 15 -13.48 4.65 17.46
N LEU A 16 -12.39 4.16 16.84
CA LEU A 16 -12.38 2.88 16.13
C LEU A 16 -11.94 1.77 17.08
N ASP A 17 -12.66 0.66 17.05
CA ASP A 17 -12.24 -0.59 17.68
C ASP A 17 -11.15 -1.24 16.84
N THR A 18 -9.99 -1.49 17.43
CA THR A 18 -8.77 -1.87 16.70
C THR A 18 -8.09 -3.09 17.24
N VAL A 19 -7.68 -3.99 16.33
CA VAL A 19 -6.81 -5.12 16.63
C VAL A 19 -5.52 -4.99 15.83
N ILE A 20 -4.38 -5.00 16.51
CA ILE A 20 -3.07 -4.96 15.85
C ILE A 20 -2.51 -6.36 15.70
N LEU A 21 -2.36 -6.82 14.46
CA LEU A 21 -1.74 -8.09 14.13
C LEU A 21 -0.23 -7.95 13.96
N LYS A 22 0.53 -8.59 14.86
CA LYS A 22 2.00 -8.66 14.82
C LYS A 22 2.44 -10.07 14.41
N VAL A 23 2.26 -10.40 13.12
CA VAL A 23 2.46 -11.77 12.60
C VAL A 23 3.87 -12.32 12.76
N TRP A 24 4.87 -11.48 13.03
CA TRP A 24 6.28 -11.87 13.16
C TRP A 24 6.75 -12.07 14.61
N VAL A 25 5.93 -11.75 15.61
CA VAL A 25 6.39 -11.74 17.00
C VAL A 25 6.04 -13.04 17.72
N SER A 26 4.80 -13.44 17.75
CA SER A 26 4.33 -14.70 18.31
C SER A 26 2.86 -14.91 18.02
N SER A 27 2.47 -16.14 17.77
CA SER A 27 1.06 -16.53 17.67
C SER A 27 0.49 -17.02 18.99
N SER A 28 1.32 -17.18 20.03
CA SER A 28 0.95 -17.86 21.28
C SER A 28 0.09 -17.01 22.23
N GLU A 29 -0.04 -15.71 21.98
CA GLU A 29 -0.73 -14.80 22.92
C GLU A 29 -2.23 -14.59 22.61
N LYS A 30 -2.78 -15.26 21.59
CA LYS A 30 -4.15 -14.97 21.16
C LYS A 30 -5.00 -16.23 21.03
N ASN A 31 -6.14 -16.21 21.69
CA ASN A 31 -7.20 -17.23 21.58
C ASN A 31 -8.05 -17.09 20.29
N GLN A 32 -7.64 -16.22 19.34
CA GLN A 32 -8.36 -15.95 18.10
C GLN A 32 -7.49 -16.31 16.90
N SER A 33 -8.07 -16.96 15.91
CA SER A 33 -7.40 -17.27 14.65
C SER A 33 -7.25 -16.03 13.78
N PHE A 34 -6.34 -16.06 12.81
CA PHE A 34 -6.29 -15.00 11.78
C PHE A 34 -7.60 -14.88 11.01
N GLU A 35 -8.29 -16.00 10.79
CA GLU A 35 -9.59 -16.01 10.12
C GLU A 35 -10.63 -15.23 10.92
N ASP A 36 -10.71 -15.47 12.23
CA ASP A 36 -11.65 -14.75 13.11
C ASP A 36 -11.38 -13.25 13.11
N ILE A 37 -10.12 -12.84 13.19
CA ILE A 37 -9.77 -11.42 13.23
C ILE A 37 -10.02 -10.77 11.86
N LEU A 38 -9.49 -11.34 10.78
CA LEU A 38 -9.51 -10.71 9.46
C LEU A 38 -10.90 -10.71 8.82
N LEU A 39 -11.69 -11.78 9.02
CA LEU A 39 -12.99 -11.89 8.37
C LEU A 39 -14.16 -11.28 9.17
N HIS A 40 -13.91 -10.78 10.38
CA HIS A 40 -14.88 -10.03 11.19
C HIS A 40 -14.50 -8.54 11.34
N SER A 41 -13.50 -8.08 10.61
CA SER A 41 -13.16 -6.66 10.53
C SER A 41 -13.96 -5.95 9.44
N ASP A 42 -14.25 -4.66 9.61
CA ASP A 42 -14.83 -3.81 8.56
C ASP A 42 -13.76 -3.32 7.57
N ALA A 43 -12.54 -3.13 8.07
CA ALA A 43 -11.40 -2.68 7.29
C ALA A 43 -10.10 -3.31 7.79
N ILE A 44 -9.18 -3.56 6.86
CA ILE A 44 -7.83 -4.06 7.12
C ILE A 44 -6.85 -3.04 6.57
N VAL A 45 -6.02 -2.47 7.45
CA VAL A 45 -4.98 -1.50 7.07
C VAL A 45 -3.61 -2.15 7.22
N VAL A 46 -2.85 -2.18 6.13
CA VAL A 46 -1.51 -2.76 6.10
C VAL A 46 -0.45 -1.66 6.16
N GLY A 47 0.42 -1.74 7.15
CA GLY A 47 1.54 -0.82 7.32
C GLY A 47 2.62 -0.99 6.26
N GLY A 48 3.51 0.00 6.20
CA GLY A 48 4.75 -0.08 5.42
C GLY A 48 5.78 -1.03 6.03
N GLY A 49 6.89 -1.24 5.32
CA GLY A 49 7.99 -2.10 5.73
C GLY A 49 8.55 -2.93 4.57
N ASN A 50 9.13 -4.08 4.87
CA ASN A 50 9.67 -4.96 3.84
C ASN A 50 8.57 -5.80 3.17
N THR A 51 8.24 -5.48 1.91
CA THR A 51 7.17 -6.14 1.15
C THR A 51 7.41 -7.64 0.97
N LEU A 52 8.64 -8.06 0.71
CA LEU A 52 8.97 -9.47 0.49
C LEU A 52 8.80 -10.30 1.76
N ASN A 53 9.29 -9.79 2.89
CA ASN A 53 9.16 -10.46 4.18
C ASN A 53 7.69 -10.59 4.58
N MET A 54 6.93 -9.51 4.42
CA MET A 54 5.51 -9.48 4.70
C MET A 54 4.74 -10.53 3.89
N LEU A 55 4.91 -10.54 2.57
CA LEU A 55 4.23 -11.49 1.68
C LEU A 55 4.69 -12.93 1.91
N GLY A 56 5.98 -13.15 2.22
CA GLY A 56 6.51 -14.46 2.57
C GLY A 56 5.85 -15.03 3.83
N ILE A 57 5.73 -14.22 4.88
CA ILE A 57 5.05 -14.61 6.13
C ILE A 57 3.56 -14.86 5.87
N TRP A 58 2.88 -13.99 5.13
CA TRP A 58 1.46 -14.16 4.82
C TRP A 58 1.18 -15.46 4.09
N LYS A 59 2.00 -15.79 3.09
CA LYS A 59 1.87 -17.04 2.35
C LYS A 59 2.11 -18.26 3.25
N ALA A 60 3.12 -18.21 4.11
CA ALA A 60 3.43 -19.30 5.03
C ALA A 60 2.32 -19.55 6.06
N GLN A 61 1.54 -18.52 6.40
CA GLN A 61 0.49 -18.55 7.40
C GLN A 61 -0.94 -18.59 6.81
N GLY A 62 -1.09 -18.59 5.49
CA GLY A 62 -2.40 -18.60 4.81
C GLY A 62 -3.16 -17.28 4.90
N ILE A 63 -2.50 -16.19 5.34
CA ILE A 63 -3.10 -14.86 5.46
C ILE A 63 -3.45 -14.29 4.08
N ASP A 64 -2.65 -14.55 3.06
CA ASP A 64 -2.91 -14.18 1.67
C ASP A 64 -4.29 -14.67 1.20
N THR A 65 -4.61 -15.93 1.46
CA THR A 65 -5.92 -16.52 1.13
C THR A 65 -7.05 -15.87 1.94
N LEU A 66 -6.81 -15.54 3.19
CA LEU A 66 -7.81 -14.85 4.04
C LEU A 66 -8.08 -13.43 3.54
N LEU A 67 -7.07 -12.71 3.07
CA LEU A 67 -7.23 -11.37 2.48
C LEU A 67 -8.03 -11.40 1.18
N GLU A 68 -7.85 -12.43 0.34
CA GLU A 68 -8.73 -12.64 -0.81
C GLU A 68 -10.18 -12.90 -0.42
N LYS A 69 -10.41 -13.71 0.62
CA LYS A 69 -11.76 -13.94 1.17
C LYS A 69 -12.34 -12.64 1.74
N ALA A 70 -11.55 -11.87 2.48
CA ALA A 70 -11.97 -10.58 3.05
C ALA A 70 -12.43 -9.62 1.95
N LEU A 71 -11.66 -9.48 0.86
CA LEU A 71 -12.07 -8.66 -0.29
C LEU A 71 -13.40 -9.11 -0.89
N LYS A 72 -13.60 -10.43 -1.07
CA LYS A 72 -14.86 -10.99 -1.59
C LYS A 72 -16.04 -10.75 -0.66
N LYS A 73 -15.81 -10.66 0.65
CA LYS A 73 -16.83 -10.30 1.64
C LYS A 73 -17.14 -8.79 1.67
N GLY A 74 -16.40 -7.97 0.94
CA GLY A 74 -16.57 -6.51 0.92
C GLY A 74 -15.83 -5.78 2.03
N ILE A 75 -14.92 -6.44 2.74
CA ILE A 75 -14.05 -5.81 3.74
C ILE A 75 -13.10 -4.86 3.02
N ILE A 76 -12.93 -3.66 3.56
CA ILE A 76 -12.05 -2.64 2.97
C ILE A 76 -10.58 -3.03 3.19
N LEU A 77 -9.81 -3.11 2.11
CA LEU A 77 -8.37 -3.33 2.16
C LEU A 77 -7.65 -2.02 1.87
N SER A 78 -6.74 -1.62 2.73
CA SER A 78 -5.99 -0.38 2.61
C SER A 78 -4.53 -0.57 3.01
N GLY A 79 -3.68 0.38 2.67
CA GLY A 79 -2.29 0.41 3.13
C GLY A 79 -1.41 1.36 2.35
N GLY A 80 -0.25 1.68 2.92
CA GLY A 80 0.74 2.57 2.36
C GLY A 80 2.08 1.88 2.12
N SER A 81 2.86 2.36 1.15
CA SER A 81 4.19 1.80 0.83
C SER A 81 4.11 0.29 0.52
N ALA A 82 4.80 -0.57 1.28
CA ALA A 82 4.71 -2.03 1.17
C ALA A 82 3.26 -2.51 1.27
N GLY A 83 2.47 -1.91 2.16
CA GLY A 83 1.05 -2.21 2.33
C GLY A 83 0.16 -1.74 1.17
N SER A 84 0.63 -0.88 0.27
CA SER A 84 -0.04 -0.61 -1.00
C SER A 84 0.37 -1.63 -2.07
N ILE A 85 1.67 -1.91 -2.20
CA ILE A 85 2.22 -2.83 -3.21
C ILE A 85 1.57 -4.21 -3.13
N CYS A 86 1.30 -4.68 -1.93
CA CYS A 86 0.78 -6.04 -1.72
C CYS A 86 -0.55 -6.33 -2.44
N TRP A 87 -1.37 -5.32 -2.71
CA TRP A 87 -2.67 -5.50 -3.39
C TRP A 87 -2.55 -5.64 -4.91
N PHE A 88 -1.49 -5.13 -5.51
CA PHE A 88 -1.29 -5.10 -6.95
C PHE A 88 -0.63 -6.39 -7.47
N GLN A 89 -0.55 -6.53 -8.80
CA GLN A 89 0.18 -7.66 -9.40
C GLN A 89 1.66 -7.59 -9.09
N ASN A 90 2.24 -6.39 -9.13
CA ASN A 90 3.64 -6.15 -8.81
C ASN A 90 3.85 -4.67 -8.47
N GLY A 91 5.00 -4.35 -7.90
CA GLY A 91 5.36 -2.97 -7.59
C GLY A 91 6.87 -2.79 -7.42
N ILE A 92 7.30 -1.51 -7.42
CA ILE A 92 8.67 -1.11 -7.15
C ILE A 92 8.90 -1.06 -5.65
N SER A 93 9.87 -1.80 -5.17
CA SER A 93 10.17 -1.95 -3.74
C SER A 93 11.68 -1.96 -3.48
N ASP A 94 12.05 -1.47 -2.31
CA ASP A 94 13.38 -1.54 -1.68
C ASP A 94 13.55 -2.74 -0.74
N SER A 95 12.70 -3.75 -0.86
CA SER A 95 12.72 -4.95 0.00
C SER A 95 13.99 -5.79 -0.16
N ARG A 96 14.76 -5.62 -1.22
CA ARG A 96 16.04 -6.29 -1.41
C ARG A 96 17.19 -5.37 -1.01
N PRO A 97 18.27 -5.91 -0.43
CA PRO A 97 19.45 -5.11 -0.15
C PRO A 97 19.98 -4.42 -1.42
N VAL A 98 20.50 -3.21 -1.27
CA VAL A 98 21.27 -2.43 -2.26
C VAL A 98 20.44 -1.83 -3.39
N HIS A 99 19.39 -2.50 -3.91
CA HIS A 99 18.71 -2.04 -5.13
C HIS A 99 17.20 -2.06 -5.01
N LEU A 100 16.57 -1.05 -5.62
CA LEU A 100 15.14 -1.11 -5.96
C LEU A 100 14.89 -2.28 -6.91
N SER A 101 13.77 -2.97 -6.71
CA SER A 101 13.43 -4.13 -7.52
C SER A 101 11.92 -4.28 -7.69
N VAL A 102 11.53 -5.04 -8.70
CA VAL A 102 10.14 -5.46 -8.87
C VAL A 102 9.81 -6.57 -7.87
N VAL A 103 8.73 -6.38 -7.13
CA VAL A 103 8.17 -7.37 -6.20
C VAL A 103 6.77 -7.75 -6.67
N LYS A 104 6.48 -9.04 -6.69
CA LYS A 104 5.15 -9.56 -7.00
C LYS A 104 4.25 -9.43 -5.77
N GLY A 105 3.07 -8.82 -5.92
CA GLY A 105 2.05 -8.73 -4.88
C GLY A 105 1.01 -9.86 -4.96
N LEU A 106 -0.13 -9.68 -4.31
CA LEU A 106 -1.24 -10.65 -4.30
C LEU A 106 -2.06 -10.64 -5.61
N GLY A 107 -1.96 -9.58 -6.42
CA GLY A 107 -2.64 -9.49 -7.70
C GLY A 107 -4.15 -9.22 -7.59
N LEU A 108 -4.63 -8.71 -6.46
CA LEU A 108 -6.04 -8.34 -6.28
C LEU A 108 -6.44 -7.18 -7.20
N LEU A 109 -5.49 -6.32 -7.56
CA LEU A 109 -5.62 -5.29 -8.58
C LEU A 109 -4.75 -5.66 -9.79
N PRO A 110 -5.32 -5.68 -11.03
CA PRO A 110 -4.62 -6.12 -12.24
C PRO A 110 -3.68 -5.04 -12.82
N TYR A 111 -3.05 -4.27 -11.97
CA TYR A 111 -2.15 -3.17 -12.30
C TYR A 111 -0.81 -3.34 -11.59
N SER A 112 0.18 -2.55 -11.99
CA SER A 112 1.40 -2.37 -11.23
C SER A 112 1.30 -1.16 -10.28
N ASN A 113 2.20 -1.08 -9.30
CA ASN A 113 2.21 -0.01 -8.30
C ASN A 113 3.61 0.55 -8.05
N CYS A 114 3.70 1.87 -7.91
CA CYS A 114 4.91 2.54 -7.48
C CYS A 114 4.59 3.60 -6.41
N PRO A 115 4.65 3.27 -5.12
CA PRO A 115 4.60 4.26 -4.05
C PRO A 115 5.90 5.07 -4.00
N HIS A 116 5.86 6.22 -3.31
CA HIS A 116 7.01 7.16 -3.21
C HIS A 116 7.52 7.61 -4.58
N TYR A 117 6.59 7.89 -5.49
CA TYR A 117 6.89 8.14 -6.90
C TYR A 117 7.62 9.46 -7.15
N SER A 118 7.56 10.41 -6.23
CA SER A 118 8.39 11.61 -6.24
C SER A 118 9.91 11.34 -6.14
N GLN A 119 10.32 10.14 -5.72
CA GLN A 119 11.71 9.71 -5.73
C GLN A 119 12.13 9.31 -7.16
N GLU A 120 13.09 10.07 -7.75
CA GLU A 120 13.51 9.90 -9.15
C GLU A 120 13.94 8.46 -9.48
N ALA A 121 14.74 7.84 -8.62
CA ALA A 121 15.17 6.45 -8.83
C ALA A 121 14.01 5.43 -8.91
N ARG A 122 12.92 5.66 -8.16
CA ARG A 122 11.72 4.81 -8.24
C ARG A 122 10.96 5.08 -9.53
N LYS A 123 10.81 6.34 -9.91
CA LYS A 123 10.16 6.77 -11.14
C LYS A 123 10.87 6.18 -12.36
N ASP A 124 12.18 6.33 -12.44
CA ASP A 124 12.99 5.84 -13.56
C ASP A 124 12.90 4.34 -13.72
N LEU A 125 13.08 3.59 -12.61
CA LEU A 125 12.94 2.13 -12.65
C LEU A 125 11.54 1.70 -13.06
N TYR A 126 10.50 2.36 -12.55
CA TYR A 126 9.11 2.04 -12.87
C TYR A 126 8.83 2.23 -14.36
N HIS A 127 9.26 3.36 -14.95
CA HIS A 127 9.16 3.63 -16.38
C HIS A 127 9.90 2.59 -17.21
N GLN A 128 11.13 2.26 -16.79
CA GLN A 128 11.93 1.25 -17.47
C GLN A 128 11.23 -0.12 -17.48
N MET A 129 10.73 -0.58 -16.33
CA MET A 129 10.08 -1.88 -16.21
C MET A 129 8.79 -1.99 -17.04
N ILE A 130 7.99 -0.91 -17.11
CA ILE A 130 6.81 -0.88 -17.99
C ILE A 130 7.23 -0.85 -19.46
N LYS A 131 8.23 -0.05 -19.83
CA LYS A 131 8.75 0.03 -21.20
C LYS A 131 9.30 -1.30 -21.70
N GLU A 132 9.96 -2.07 -20.83
CA GLU A 132 10.51 -3.38 -21.12
C GLU A 132 9.45 -4.52 -21.07
N GLY A 133 8.19 -4.20 -20.76
CA GLY A 133 7.12 -5.20 -20.62
C GLY A 133 7.25 -6.12 -19.40
N LYS A 134 8.13 -5.78 -18.46
CA LYS A 134 8.33 -6.53 -17.21
C LYS A 134 7.28 -6.18 -16.14
N MET A 135 6.62 -5.04 -16.29
CA MET A 135 5.48 -4.63 -15.48
C MET A 135 4.33 -4.15 -16.37
N ASN A 136 3.11 -4.40 -15.92
CA ASN A 136 1.92 -3.86 -16.57
C ASN A 136 1.82 -2.35 -16.36
N SER A 137 0.98 -1.69 -17.16
CA SER A 137 0.50 -0.34 -16.83
C SER A 137 -0.06 -0.31 -15.42
N GLY A 138 0.08 0.82 -14.74
CA GLY A 138 -0.38 0.89 -13.37
C GLY A 138 -0.34 2.28 -12.76
N TYR A 139 -0.44 2.30 -11.46
CA TYR A 139 -0.60 3.51 -10.69
C TYR A 139 0.65 3.82 -9.86
N ALA A 140 1.00 5.08 -9.82
CA ALA A 140 2.04 5.61 -8.97
C ALA A 140 1.47 6.69 -8.05
N THR A 141 1.98 6.79 -6.84
CA THR A 141 1.54 7.78 -5.86
C THR A 141 2.74 8.46 -5.22
N ASP A 142 2.70 9.79 -5.21
CA ASP A 142 3.60 10.58 -4.38
C ASP A 142 3.27 10.38 -2.89
N GLU A 143 4.11 10.91 -2.01
CA GLU A 143 3.83 11.02 -0.59
C GLU A 143 2.51 11.79 -0.39
N LEU A 144 1.74 11.46 0.64
CA LEU A 144 0.47 12.11 0.98
C LEU A 144 -0.63 11.98 -0.10
N ALA A 145 -0.41 11.26 -1.18
CA ALA A 145 -1.41 10.98 -2.20
C ALA A 145 -1.96 9.55 -2.06
N GLY A 146 -3.20 9.35 -2.49
CA GLY A 146 -3.86 8.05 -2.41
C GLY A 146 -4.90 7.84 -3.49
N ILE A 147 -5.24 6.57 -3.72
CA ILE A 147 -6.21 6.14 -4.73
C ILE A 147 -7.23 5.22 -4.09
N LEU A 148 -8.50 5.51 -4.31
CA LEU A 148 -9.60 4.61 -3.97
C LEU A 148 -9.95 3.74 -5.19
N PHE A 149 -9.92 2.44 -4.98
CA PHE A 149 -10.39 1.46 -5.96
C PHE A 149 -11.76 0.91 -5.55
N LYS A 150 -12.64 0.72 -6.52
CA LYS A 150 -13.92 0.04 -6.35
C LYS A 150 -14.12 -0.93 -7.51
N ASN A 151 -14.37 -2.20 -7.20
CA ASN A 151 -14.53 -3.26 -8.19
C ASN A 151 -13.35 -3.33 -9.18
N GLY A 152 -12.12 -3.21 -8.68
CA GLY A 152 -10.89 -3.26 -9.46
C GLY A 152 -10.59 -2.02 -10.30
N LYS A 153 -11.38 -0.94 -10.23
CA LYS A 153 -11.20 0.31 -10.97
C LYS A 153 -10.90 1.46 -10.04
N ALA A 154 -9.94 2.30 -10.38
CA ALA A 154 -9.68 3.55 -9.67
C ALA A 154 -10.87 4.50 -9.86
N VAL A 155 -11.47 4.95 -8.76
CA VAL A 155 -12.68 5.78 -8.77
C VAL A 155 -12.49 7.15 -8.14
N LYS A 156 -11.46 7.30 -7.28
CA LYS A 156 -11.18 8.58 -6.63
C LYS A 156 -9.68 8.71 -6.35
N PHE A 157 -9.17 9.92 -6.53
CA PHE A 157 -7.80 10.30 -6.22
C PHE A 157 -7.85 11.37 -5.15
N ILE A 158 -7.06 11.21 -4.11
CA ILE A 158 -7.03 12.10 -2.96
C ILE A 158 -5.59 12.53 -2.67
N SER A 159 -5.41 13.71 -2.08
CA SER A 159 -4.13 14.16 -1.58
C SER A 159 -4.30 15.06 -0.36
N GLN A 160 -3.33 15.05 0.52
CA GLN A 160 -3.23 16.03 1.63
C GLN A 160 -2.44 17.28 1.23
N SER A 161 -2.01 17.37 -0.04
CA SER A 161 -1.18 18.45 -0.55
C SER A 161 -1.49 18.70 -2.02
N ASP A 162 -1.42 19.94 -2.45
CA ASP A 162 -1.60 20.36 -3.85
C ASP A 162 -0.42 19.99 -4.77
N ILE A 163 0.74 19.74 -4.19
CA ILE A 163 1.96 19.33 -4.92
C ILE A 163 2.08 17.82 -5.11
N HIS A 164 1.51 17.01 -4.20
CA HIS A 164 1.58 15.55 -4.28
C HIS A 164 0.38 14.96 -5.01
N ASN A 165 0.63 14.01 -5.91
CA ASN A 165 -0.38 13.52 -6.82
C ASN A 165 -0.32 12.00 -7.00
N SER A 166 -1.37 11.49 -7.59
CA SER A 166 -1.38 10.15 -8.17
C SER A 166 -1.20 10.23 -9.68
N HIS A 167 -0.63 9.19 -10.27
CA HIS A 167 -0.33 9.12 -11.69
C HIS A 167 -0.74 7.76 -12.24
N PHE A 168 -1.16 7.73 -13.51
CA PHE A 168 -1.30 6.50 -14.27
C PHE A 168 -0.21 6.43 -15.32
N ILE A 169 0.53 5.32 -15.33
CA ILE A 169 1.67 5.11 -16.21
C ILE A 169 1.35 3.96 -17.15
N ASN A 170 1.44 4.20 -18.43
CA ASN A 170 1.23 3.19 -19.47
C ASN A 170 2.21 3.33 -20.62
N LEU A 171 2.29 2.27 -21.43
CA LEU A 171 3.04 2.28 -22.68
C LEU A 171 2.06 2.59 -23.83
N GLU A 172 2.30 3.67 -24.57
CA GLU A 172 1.50 4.06 -25.71
C GLU A 172 2.42 4.29 -26.92
N LYS A 173 2.22 3.51 -28.00
CA LYS A 173 3.04 3.56 -29.21
C LYS A 173 4.56 3.45 -28.94
N GLY A 174 4.95 2.58 -28.02
CA GLY A 174 6.34 2.34 -27.63
C GLY A 174 6.98 3.43 -26.74
N LYS A 175 6.21 4.41 -26.30
CA LYS A 175 6.66 5.45 -25.37
C LYS A 175 5.89 5.40 -24.07
N ILE A 176 6.57 5.72 -22.99
CA ILE A 176 5.92 5.89 -21.69
C ILE A 176 5.02 7.13 -21.74
N LYS A 177 3.77 6.94 -21.35
CA LYS A 177 2.80 8.00 -21.11
C LYS A 177 2.50 8.07 -19.64
N GLU A 178 2.83 9.18 -19.03
CA GLU A 178 2.49 9.53 -17.67
C GLU A 178 1.28 10.47 -17.68
N THR A 179 0.23 10.09 -16.97
CA THR A 179 -0.98 10.89 -16.83
C THR A 179 -1.16 11.27 -15.37
N LYS A 180 -1.00 12.53 -15.03
CA LYS A 180 -1.30 13.07 -13.70
C LYS A 180 -2.81 13.01 -13.46
N LEU A 181 -3.21 12.43 -12.34
CA LEU A 181 -4.60 12.22 -11.96
C LEU A 181 -5.05 13.33 -11.01
N LYS A 182 -6.13 14.01 -11.36
CA LYS A 182 -6.64 15.12 -10.55
C LYS A 182 -7.12 14.62 -9.19
N SER A 183 -6.44 15.04 -8.12
CA SER A 183 -6.77 14.69 -6.75
C SER A 183 -7.72 15.70 -6.12
N GLU A 184 -8.63 15.21 -5.28
CA GLU A 184 -9.36 16.00 -4.31
C GLU A 184 -8.46 16.26 -3.11
N ILE A 185 -8.32 17.51 -2.72
CA ILE A 185 -7.48 17.87 -1.57
C ILE A 185 -8.27 17.63 -0.27
N LEU A 186 -7.75 16.74 0.56
CA LEU A 186 -8.29 16.49 1.89
C LEU A 186 -7.64 17.47 2.88
N LEU A 187 -8.32 18.58 3.15
CA LEU A 187 -7.89 19.49 4.21
C LEU A 187 -8.03 18.80 5.57
N ARG A 188 -6.96 18.79 6.35
CA ARG A 188 -7.03 18.32 7.74
C ARG A 188 -8.01 19.20 8.52
N LYS A 189 -9.19 18.71 8.81
CA LYS A 189 -10.03 19.27 9.87
C LYS A 189 -9.45 18.76 11.20
N ASN A 190 -8.72 19.62 11.90
CA ASN A 190 -7.99 19.34 13.15
C ASN A 190 -6.73 18.47 12.95
N ALA A 191 -5.58 19.06 13.20
CA ALA A 191 -4.29 18.43 13.05
C ALA A 191 -4.15 17.22 13.99
N LEU A 192 -4.16 16.02 13.41
CA LEU A 192 -3.51 14.89 14.09
C LEU A 192 -2.03 15.24 14.27
N PRO A 193 -1.38 14.85 15.38
CA PRO A 193 0.01 15.19 15.63
C PRO A 193 0.87 14.77 14.43
N GLU A 194 1.74 15.67 13.99
CA GLU A 194 2.67 15.37 12.89
C GLU A 194 3.50 14.15 13.24
N SER A 195 3.45 13.14 12.39
CA SER A 195 4.41 12.05 12.48
C SER A 195 5.76 12.61 12.08
N SER A 196 6.72 12.54 12.97
CA SER A 196 8.14 12.74 12.66
C SER A 196 8.62 11.58 11.77
N TYR A 197 8.20 11.55 10.53
CA TYR A 197 8.84 10.74 9.52
C TYR A 197 10.14 11.44 9.12
N SER A 198 11.16 11.33 9.96
CA SER A 198 12.52 11.50 9.49
C SER A 198 12.81 10.30 8.58
N SER A 199 13.02 10.56 7.32
CA SER A 199 13.63 9.64 6.37
C SER A 199 15.05 9.31 6.87
N GLN A 200 15.14 8.35 7.78
CA GLN A 200 16.42 7.69 8.03
C GLN A 200 16.50 6.54 7.05
N SER A 201 17.19 6.81 5.94
CA SER A 201 17.86 5.82 5.13
C SER A 201 18.78 5.00 6.03
N ILE A 202 18.52 3.71 6.11
CA ILE A 202 19.52 2.71 6.49
C ILE A 202 20.01 2.04 5.22
#